data_d9f5e24db6d362014efbe45b262b8d22
#
_entry.id   d9f5e24db6d362014efbe45b262b8d22
#
_cell.length_a   1.000
_cell.length_b   1.000
_cell.length_c   1.000
_cell.angle_alpha   90.00
_cell.angle_beta   90.00
_cell.angle_gamma   90.00
#
_symmetry.space_group_name_H-M   'P 1'
#
loop_
_entity.id
_entity.type
_entity.pdbx_description
1 polymer ?
#
loop_
_entity_poly.entity_id
_entity_poly.type
_entity_poly.pdbx_seq_one_letter_code
_entity_poly.pdbx_strand_id
1 'polypeptide(L)' 'MKIHFIAIGGSAMHNLAIALHIKGYHVSGSDDSIFEPSKSRLIHHGLF' A
#
# COMPACT_ATOMS: atom_id res chain seq x y z
N MET A 1 -9.74 1.45 12.36
CA MET A 1 -8.30 1.45 12.70
C MET A 1 -7.49 2.08 11.59
N LYS A 2 -6.53 2.88 11.94
CA LYS A 2 -5.62 3.50 10.97
C LYS A 2 -4.29 2.78 11.00
N ILE A 3 -3.80 2.41 9.82
CA ILE A 3 -2.53 1.70 9.69
C ILE A 3 -1.65 2.45 8.70
N HIS A 4 -0.43 2.74 9.12
CA HIS A 4 0.55 3.40 8.26
C HIS A 4 1.70 2.45 7.98
N PHE A 5 2.02 2.29 6.70
CA PHE A 5 3.12 1.46 6.26
C PHE A 5 4.35 2.31 5.98
N ILE A 6 5.47 1.92 6.54
CA ILE A 6 6.76 2.43 6.11
C ILE A 6 7.23 1.48 5.02
N ALA A 7 7.70 2.00 3.89
CA ALA A 7 8.07 1.23 2.71
C ALA A 7 6.90 0.47 2.09
N ILE A 8 5.78 1.15 1.90
CA ILE A 8 4.55 0.54 1.37
C ILE A 8 4.72 -0.09 0.00
N GLY A 9 5.73 0.35 -0.78
CA GLY A 9 6.00 -0.17 -2.11
C GLY A 9 6.74 -1.50 -2.15
N GLY A 10 7.14 -2.05 -1.00
CA GLY A 10 7.79 -3.35 -0.95
C GLY A 10 6.86 -4.46 -1.43
N SER A 11 7.44 -5.53 -2.00
CA SER A 11 6.65 -6.62 -2.60
C SER A 11 5.64 -7.22 -1.63
N ALA A 12 6.07 -7.55 -0.42
CA ALA A 12 5.16 -8.09 0.60
C ALA A 12 4.29 -7.00 1.21
N MET A 13 4.85 -5.81 1.41
CA MET A 13 4.15 -4.73 2.08
C MET A 13 2.98 -4.19 1.28
N HIS A 14 3.13 -4.00 -0.04
CA HIS A 14 2.03 -3.48 -0.83
C HIS A 14 0.86 -4.47 -0.90
N ASN A 15 1.15 -5.77 -0.93
CA ASN A 15 0.10 -6.78 -0.91
C ASN A 15 -0.67 -6.76 0.42
N LEU A 16 0.05 -6.63 1.54
CA LEU A 16 -0.59 -6.54 2.85
C LEU A 16 -1.42 -5.27 2.97
N ALA A 17 -0.89 -4.15 2.50
CA ALA A 17 -1.61 -2.87 2.53
C ALA A 17 -2.92 -2.94 1.75
N ILE A 18 -2.89 -3.54 0.56
CA ILE A 18 -4.09 -3.71 -0.26
C ILE A 18 -5.10 -4.62 0.45
N ALA A 19 -4.64 -5.72 1.03
CA ALA A 19 -5.53 -6.65 1.74
C ALA A 19 -6.23 -5.96 2.92
N LEU A 20 -5.51 -5.18 3.69
CA LEU A 20 -6.09 -4.45 4.82
C LEU A 20 -7.03 -3.35 4.37
N HIS A 21 -6.71 -2.68 3.27
CA HIS A 21 -7.59 -1.67 2.69
C HIS A 21 -8.92 -2.27 2.27
N ILE A 22 -8.88 -3.43 1.62
CA ILE A 22 -10.09 -4.14 1.20
C ILE A 22 -10.94 -4.54 2.41
N LYS A 23 -10.31 -4.86 3.53
CA LYS A 23 -11.01 -5.20 4.77
C LYS A 23 -11.64 -3.98 5.48
N GLY A 24 -11.38 -2.78 5.00
CA GLY A 24 -12.01 -1.58 5.54
C GLY A 24 -11.16 -0.78 6.50
N TYR A 25 -9.90 -1.11 6.67
CA TYR A 25 -8.98 -0.30 7.47
C TYR A 25 -8.55 0.96 6.71
N HIS A 26 -8.28 2.02 7.46
CA HIS A 26 -7.66 3.21 6.92
C HIS A 26 -6.17 2.95 6.73
N VAL A 27 -5.76 2.76 5.49
CA VAL A 27 -4.37 2.43 5.17
C VAL A 27 -3.70 3.61 4.49
N SER A 28 -2.50 3.94 4.95
CA SER A 28 -1.64 4.94 4.34
C SER A 28 -0.21 4.40 4.33
N GLY A 29 0.68 5.09 3.66
CA GLY A 29 2.06 4.65 3.65
C GLY A 29 2.99 5.65 2.99
N SER A 30 4.28 5.39 3.16
CA SER A 30 5.35 6.18 2.56
C SER A 30 6.43 5.27 2.02
N ASP A 31 7.16 5.75 1.02
CA ASP A 31 8.30 5.05 0.46
C ASP A 31 9.17 6.06 -0.26
N ASP A 32 10.47 5.82 -0.28
CA ASP A 32 11.40 6.69 -1.00
C ASP A 32 11.22 6.57 -2.51
N SER A 33 10.94 5.37 -2.97
CA SER A 33 10.62 5.14 -4.38
C SER A 33 9.79 3.87 -4.49
N ILE A 34 8.75 3.93 -5.32
CA ILE A 34 7.86 2.80 -5.54
C ILE A 34 7.98 2.37 -6.99
N PHE A 35 8.32 1.11 -7.20
CA PHE A 35 8.51 0.53 -8.51
C PHE A 35 7.33 -0.34 -8.91
N GLU A 36 7.22 -0.60 -10.21
CA GLU A 36 6.23 -1.52 -10.73
C GLU A 36 6.60 -2.97 -10.34
N PRO A 37 5.63 -3.87 -10.13
CA PRO A 37 4.18 -3.66 -10.30
C PRO A 37 3.48 -3.02 -9.09
N SER A 38 4.18 -2.81 -8.00
CA SER A 38 3.60 -2.28 -6.75
C SER A 38 2.92 -0.93 -6.95
N LYS A 39 3.56 -0.04 -7.71
CA LYS A 39 3.05 1.31 -7.93
C LYS A 39 1.67 1.28 -8.59
N SER A 40 1.52 0.58 -9.70
CA SER A 40 0.25 0.50 -10.39
C SER A 40 -0.83 -0.15 -9.54
N ARG A 41 -0.49 -1.16 -8.77
CA ARG A 41 -1.45 -1.84 -7.90
C ARG A 41 -1.93 -0.93 -6.79
N LEU A 42 -1.04 -0.16 -6.18
CA LEU A 42 -1.42 0.79 -5.13
C LEU A 42 -2.29 1.91 -5.68
N ILE A 43 -1.96 2.41 -6.87
CA ILE A 43 -2.76 3.44 -7.53
C ILE A 43 -4.15 2.91 -7.84
N HIS A 44 -4.25 1.68 -8.36
CA HIS A 44 -5.52 1.07 -8.69
C HIS A 44 -6.46 0.98 -7.49
N HIS A 45 -5.92 0.75 -6.31
CA HIS A 45 -6.70 0.68 -5.08
C HIS A 45 -6.82 2.01 -4.34
N GLY A 46 -6.30 3.09 -4.91
CA GLY A 46 -6.41 4.41 -4.30
C GLY A 46 -5.48 4.66 -3.13
N LEU A 47 -4.40 3.89 -3.01
CA LEU A 47 -3.46 3.99 -1.88
C LEU A 47 -2.20 4.82 -2.19
N PHE A 48 -2.09 5.34 -3.38
CA PHE A 48 -0.91 6.13 -3.76
C PHE A 48 -1.29 7.25 -4.70
#